data_93c6bfddb57c0c1c91dcb6c26fbb3584
#
_entry.id   93c6bfddb57c0c1c91dcb6c26fbb3584
#
_cell.length_a   1.000
_cell.length_b   1.000
_cell.length_c   1.000
_cell.angle_alpha   90.00
_cell.angle_beta   90.00
_cell.angle_gamma   90.00
#
_symmetry.space_group_name_H-M   'P 1'
#
loop_
_entity.id
_entity.type
_entity.pdbx_description
1 polymer ?
#
loop_
_entity_poly.entity_id
_entity_poly.type
_entity_poly.pdbx_seq_one_letter_code
_entity_poly.pdbx_strand_id
1 'polypeptide(L)'
;MGWVLFGLVLLIVGLVIHARWRARQIVKRMKPESYLQPHDPSWSNGRDRTLGLKTAVNLRDIGGYPTSDGRRVRWGRFYRSGTLNELSTEDVAAMANLGLTLICDLRSPEEVAESPEDIARFGAVYQHSPVQATRDSLRQLQAIMFRPESLSDIMRASYNDVMLESNAGLIGGILRQMSDSANLPMLIHCTAGKDRTGVIAAVLLATLGVPDEVIAADYALSNLFYHRFRVYVGVILKKVRWLGLSLDALHPLMIADGGMMSEMLVKLRAKYGTVEAYLTTRAGLTPVEVARLRENLIEDVS
;
A
#
# COMPACT_ATOMS: atom_id res chain seq x y z
N MET A 1 -10.21 14.61 -48.27
CA MET A 1 -9.48 14.72 -46.99
C MET A 1 -10.37 15.12 -45.82
N GLY A 2 -11.29 16.09 -45.95
CA GLY A 2 -12.17 16.53 -44.84
C GLY A 2 -13.11 15.46 -44.26
N TRP A 3 -13.73 14.63 -45.09
CA TRP A 3 -14.64 13.56 -44.66
C TRP A 3 -13.96 12.44 -43.89
N VAL A 4 -12.70 12.11 -44.19
CA VAL A 4 -11.90 11.11 -43.48
C VAL A 4 -11.54 11.64 -42.08
N LEU A 5 -11.14 12.90 -42.00
CA LEU A 5 -10.83 13.57 -40.72
C LEU A 5 -12.07 13.66 -39.82
N PHE A 6 -13.23 14.03 -40.42
CA PHE A 6 -14.51 14.09 -39.71
C PHE A 6 -14.96 12.71 -39.19
N GLY A 7 -14.82 11.65 -39.99
CA GLY A 7 -15.10 10.27 -39.59
C GLY A 7 -14.20 9.80 -38.46
N LEU A 8 -12.91 10.17 -38.49
CA LEU A 8 -11.95 9.83 -37.45
C LEU A 8 -12.30 10.54 -36.10
N VAL A 9 -12.70 11.81 -36.16
CA VAL A 9 -13.14 12.57 -34.99
C VAL A 9 -14.40 11.95 -34.37
N LEU A 10 -15.40 11.59 -35.21
CA LEU A 10 -16.61 10.93 -34.71
C LEU A 10 -16.32 9.56 -34.09
N LEU A 11 -15.39 8.79 -34.65
CA LEU A 11 -14.96 7.50 -34.11
C LEU A 11 -14.29 7.71 -32.74
N ILE A 12 -13.39 8.67 -32.59
CA ILE A 12 -12.71 9.00 -31.33
C ILE A 12 -13.73 9.45 -30.29
N VAL A 13 -14.66 10.33 -30.66
CA VAL A 13 -15.72 10.80 -29.76
C VAL A 13 -16.61 9.63 -29.33
N GLY A 14 -16.98 8.74 -30.24
CA GLY A 14 -17.76 7.53 -29.93
C GLY A 14 -17.04 6.59 -28.96
N LEU A 15 -15.74 6.36 -29.17
CA LEU A 15 -14.90 5.55 -28.30
C LEU A 15 -14.78 6.16 -26.90
N VAL A 16 -14.60 7.47 -26.79
CA VAL A 16 -14.55 8.19 -25.50
C VAL A 16 -15.89 8.11 -24.77
N ILE A 17 -17.01 8.29 -25.48
CA ILE A 17 -18.35 8.17 -24.88
C ILE A 17 -18.59 6.74 -24.40
N HIS A 18 -18.24 5.74 -25.18
CA HIS A 18 -18.39 4.33 -24.82
C HIS A 18 -17.53 3.96 -23.60
N ALA A 19 -16.25 4.38 -23.58
CA ALA A 19 -15.36 4.16 -22.45
C ALA A 19 -15.90 4.81 -21.17
N ARG A 20 -16.43 6.04 -21.25
CA ARG A 20 -17.08 6.74 -20.12
C ARG A 20 -18.33 6.00 -19.63
N TRP A 21 -19.16 5.51 -20.54
CA TRP A 21 -20.35 4.74 -20.16
C TRP A 21 -19.97 3.44 -19.46
N ARG A 22 -19.01 2.67 -19.99
CA ARG A 22 -18.48 1.43 -19.36
C ARG A 22 -17.91 1.71 -17.97
N ALA A 23 -17.05 2.73 -17.84
CA ALA A 23 -16.50 3.13 -16.56
C ALA A 23 -17.59 3.40 -15.50
N ARG A 24 -18.66 4.13 -15.87
CA ARG A 24 -19.81 4.38 -14.99
C ARG A 24 -20.55 3.11 -14.57
N GLN A 25 -20.66 2.11 -15.45
CA GLN A 25 -21.30 0.84 -15.10
C GLN A 25 -20.46 0.01 -14.11
N ILE A 26 -19.14 0.02 -14.27
CA ILE A 26 -18.23 -0.66 -13.34
C ILE A 26 -18.33 -0.02 -11.95
N VAL A 27 -18.26 1.31 -11.87
CA VAL A 27 -18.32 2.06 -10.60
C VAL A 27 -19.63 1.85 -9.86
N LYS A 28 -20.77 1.80 -10.57
CA LYS A 28 -22.06 1.53 -9.93
C LYS A 28 -22.10 0.18 -9.17
N ARG A 29 -21.24 -0.75 -9.53
CA ARG A 29 -21.14 -2.08 -8.91
C ARG A 29 -20.13 -2.16 -7.77
N MET A 30 -19.23 -1.16 -7.66
CA MET A 30 -18.12 -1.17 -6.70
C MET A 30 -18.36 -0.12 -5.62
N LYS A 31 -18.75 -0.55 -4.43
CA LYS A 31 -18.85 0.32 -3.25
C LYS A 31 -17.61 0.09 -2.38
N PRO A 32 -16.89 1.14 -1.94
CA PRO A 32 -15.70 0.98 -1.09
C PRO A 32 -15.97 0.13 0.14
N GLU A 33 -17.13 0.30 0.76
CA GLU A 33 -17.54 -0.42 1.95
C GLU A 33 -17.66 -1.93 1.73
N SER A 34 -17.96 -2.39 0.50
CA SER A 34 -18.04 -3.82 0.19
C SER A 34 -16.69 -4.53 0.17
N TYR A 35 -15.59 -3.75 0.17
CA TYR A 35 -14.21 -4.27 0.23
C TYR A 35 -13.60 -4.21 1.63
N LEU A 36 -14.32 -3.66 2.62
CA LEU A 36 -13.89 -3.75 4.01
C LEU A 36 -14.04 -5.20 4.45
N GLN A 37 -12.93 -5.82 4.77
CA GLN A 37 -12.94 -7.13 5.40
C GLN A 37 -13.41 -6.98 6.86
N PRO A 38 -14.07 -7.98 7.43
CA PRO A 38 -14.39 -7.99 8.84
C PRO A 38 -13.09 -7.80 9.65
N HIS A 39 -13.04 -6.75 10.46
CA HIS A 39 -11.96 -6.52 11.41
C HIS A 39 -12.45 -6.98 12.77
N ASP A 40 -11.87 -8.04 13.29
CA ASP A 40 -12.20 -8.54 14.63
C ASP A 40 -11.70 -7.53 15.68
N PRO A 41 -12.59 -6.96 16.51
CA PRO A 41 -12.19 -6.03 17.56
C PRO A 41 -11.18 -6.63 18.55
N SER A 42 -11.15 -7.95 18.72
CA SER A 42 -10.19 -8.65 19.61
C SER A 42 -8.74 -8.44 19.19
N TRP A 43 -8.48 -8.22 17.87
CA TRP A 43 -7.12 -7.97 17.36
C TRP A 43 -6.54 -6.64 17.86
N SER A 44 -7.38 -5.70 18.27
CA SER A 44 -6.93 -4.42 18.81
C SER A 44 -6.79 -4.43 20.34
N ASN A 45 -7.40 -5.41 21.01
CA ASN A 45 -7.45 -5.51 22.47
C ASN A 45 -7.81 -4.16 23.14
N GLY A 46 -8.81 -3.46 22.58
CA GLY A 46 -9.26 -2.15 23.04
C GLY A 46 -8.33 -0.97 22.70
N ARG A 47 -7.22 -1.19 22.01
CA ARG A 47 -6.32 -0.11 21.55
C ARG A 47 -6.79 0.49 20.22
N ASP A 48 -6.69 1.80 20.10
CA ASP A 48 -6.88 2.46 18.81
C ASP A 48 -5.61 2.34 17.95
N ARG A 49 -5.70 1.52 16.91
CA ARG A 49 -4.64 1.28 15.94
C ARG A 49 -4.23 2.56 15.19
N THR A 50 -5.19 3.48 14.98
CA THR A 50 -4.96 4.75 14.29
C THR A 50 -4.35 5.84 15.18
N LEU A 51 -4.17 5.55 16.47
CA LEU A 51 -3.55 6.43 17.45
C LEU A 51 -4.32 7.75 17.66
N GLY A 52 -5.61 7.81 17.30
CA GLY A 52 -6.42 9.02 17.37
C GLY A 52 -6.00 10.14 16.42
N LEU A 53 -5.09 9.88 15.46
CA LEU A 53 -4.59 10.89 14.52
C LEU A 53 -5.67 11.29 13.51
N LYS A 54 -5.83 12.61 13.29
CA LYS A 54 -6.94 13.15 12.49
C LYS A 54 -6.54 13.49 11.06
N THR A 55 -5.31 13.95 10.86
CA THR A 55 -4.82 14.42 9.55
C THR A 55 -3.89 13.41 8.87
N ALA A 56 -3.30 12.49 9.64
CA ALA A 56 -2.46 11.44 9.11
C ALA A 56 -3.22 10.53 8.12
N VAL A 57 -2.65 10.32 6.95
CA VAL A 57 -3.27 9.49 5.91
C VAL A 57 -2.85 8.04 6.12
N ASN A 58 -3.82 7.16 6.37
CA ASN A 58 -3.62 5.71 6.43
C ASN A 58 -2.56 5.26 7.45
N LEU A 59 -2.28 6.11 8.46
CA LEU A 59 -1.34 5.81 9.51
C LEU A 59 -1.96 4.86 10.53
N ARG A 60 -1.22 3.82 10.89
CA ARG A 60 -1.59 2.88 11.93
C ARG A 60 -0.42 2.05 12.43
N ASP A 61 -0.55 1.59 13.68
CA ASP A 61 0.25 0.51 14.26
C ASP A 61 -0.23 -0.84 13.68
N ILE A 62 0.67 -1.71 13.29
CA ILE A 62 0.34 -3.06 12.83
C ILE A 62 0.54 -4.15 13.89
N GLY A 63 0.73 -3.75 15.15
CA GLY A 63 0.74 -4.66 16.31
C GLY A 63 -0.63 -5.26 16.61
N GLY A 64 -0.69 -6.21 17.53
CA GLY A 64 -1.90 -6.84 18.03
C GLY A 64 -2.49 -7.96 17.17
N TYR A 65 -2.05 -8.13 15.92
CA TYR A 65 -2.56 -9.22 15.08
C TYR A 65 -2.13 -10.59 15.60
N PRO A 66 -3.06 -11.58 15.64
CA PRO A 66 -2.76 -12.93 16.09
C PRO A 66 -1.83 -13.63 15.09
N THR A 67 -0.96 -14.47 15.60
CA THR A 67 -0.16 -15.41 14.81
C THR A 67 -0.74 -16.80 14.87
N SER A 68 -0.44 -17.66 13.89
CA SER A 68 -0.97 -19.04 13.81
C SER A 68 -0.50 -19.94 14.95
N ASP A 69 0.54 -19.55 15.68
CA ASP A 69 1.07 -20.28 16.83
C ASP A 69 0.52 -19.78 18.20
N GLY A 70 -0.51 -18.93 18.17
CA GLY A 70 -1.19 -18.44 19.38
C GLY A 70 -0.54 -17.22 20.05
N ARG A 71 0.50 -16.67 19.43
CA ARG A 71 1.13 -15.41 19.85
C ARG A 71 0.49 -14.20 19.15
N ARG A 72 1.06 -13.03 19.29
CA ARG A 72 0.62 -11.83 18.55
C ARG A 72 1.78 -10.95 18.12
N VAL A 73 1.53 -10.11 17.13
CA VAL A 73 2.46 -9.06 16.72
C VAL A 73 2.53 -7.99 17.82
N ARG A 74 3.74 -7.62 18.21
CA ARG A 74 4.01 -6.65 19.29
C ARG A 74 3.57 -5.25 18.88
N TRP A 75 2.82 -4.59 19.77
CA TRP A 75 2.41 -3.20 19.61
C TRP A 75 3.60 -2.24 19.74
N GLY A 76 3.48 -1.08 19.06
CA GLY A 76 4.44 0.00 19.21
C GLY A 76 5.81 -0.28 18.59
N ARG A 77 5.90 -1.23 17.66
CA ARG A 77 7.17 -1.59 17.02
C ARG A 77 7.21 -1.24 15.54
N PHE A 78 6.08 -1.37 14.86
CA PHE A 78 6.03 -1.13 13.44
C PHE A 78 4.77 -0.39 13.04
N TYR A 79 4.96 0.69 12.32
CA TYR A 79 3.90 1.58 11.83
C TYR A 79 3.92 1.66 10.31
N ARG A 80 2.75 1.88 9.72
CA ARG A 80 2.59 2.17 8.30
C ARG A 80 1.80 3.45 8.10
N SER A 81 2.11 4.22 7.03
CA SER A 81 1.44 5.49 6.74
C SER A 81 1.41 5.79 5.25
N GLY A 82 0.59 6.76 4.86
CA GLY A 82 0.77 7.58 3.67
C GLY A 82 1.72 8.74 3.93
N THR A 83 1.68 9.75 3.07
CA THR A 83 2.51 10.96 3.18
C THR A 83 2.37 11.65 4.54
N LEU A 84 3.46 12.22 5.02
CA LEU A 84 3.58 12.86 6.34
C LEU A 84 3.58 14.39 6.28
N ASN A 85 3.47 14.99 5.09
CA ASN A 85 3.59 16.43 4.91
C ASN A 85 2.35 17.24 5.33
N GLU A 86 1.17 16.62 5.38
CA GLU A 86 -0.11 17.29 5.69
C GLU A 86 -0.59 17.08 7.15
N LEU A 87 0.33 16.75 8.04
CA LEU A 87 0.00 16.52 9.45
C LEU A 87 -0.29 17.85 10.17
N SER A 88 -1.33 17.85 11.02
CA SER A 88 -1.57 18.95 11.95
C SER A 88 -0.48 19.03 13.01
N THR A 89 -0.38 20.16 13.69
CA THR A 89 0.58 20.34 14.81
C THR A 89 0.35 19.28 15.90
N GLU A 90 -0.91 18.96 16.19
CA GLU A 90 -1.28 17.94 17.18
C GLU A 90 -0.83 16.54 16.74
N ASP A 91 -1.05 16.19 15.48
CA ASP A 91 -0.62 14.90 14.93
C ASP A 91 0.91 14.78 14.87
N VAL A 92 1.62 15.86 14.54
CA VAL A 92 3.09 15.91 14.60
C VAL A 92 3.59 15.65 16.02
N ALA A 93 3.00 16.31 17.04
CA ALA A 93 3.38 16.09 18.43
C ALA A 93 3.08 14.65 18.89
N ALA A 94 1.94 14.09 18.48
CA ALA A 94 1.57 12.71 18.78
C ALA A 94 2.55 11.72 18.14
N MET A 95 2.93 11.94 16.86
CA MET A 95 3.92 11.10 16.19
C MET A 95 5.31 11.19 16.81
N ALA A 96 5.75 12.38 17.22
CA ALA A 96 7.03 12.55 17.92
C ALA A 96 7.08 11.72 19.22
N ASN A 97 5.95 11.59 19.91
CA ASN A 97 5.83 10.78 21.13
C ASN A 97 5.87 9.25 20.86
N LEU A 98 5.79 8.79 19.62
CA LEU A 98 5.96 7.37 19.30
C LEU A 98 7.40 6.89 19.46
N GLY A 99 8.35 7.81 19.57
CA GLY A 99 9.78 7.49 19.72
C GLY A 99 10.32 6.76 18.49
N LEU A 100 9.85 7.11 17.28
CA LEU A 100 10.30 6.49 16.05
C LEU A 100 11.82 6.61 15.91
N THR A 101 12.48 5.49 15.66
CA THR A 101 13.92 5.44 15.42
C THR A 101 14.24 5.59 13.94
N LEU A 102 13.44 4.96 13.08
CA LEU A 102 13.65 4.94 11.63
C LEU A 102 12.35 5.21 10.88
N ILE A 103 12.40 6.12 9.92
CA ILE A 103 11.32 6.34 8.94
C ILE A 103 11.85 5.98 7.55
N CYS A 104 11.20 4.99 6.92
CA CYS A 104 11.56 4.51 5.59
C CYS A 104 10.55 5.01 4.56
N ASP A 105 11.00 5.86 3.63
CA ASP A 105 10.21 6.44 2.56
C ASP A 105 10.32 5.60 1.29
N LEU A 106 9.19 5.05 0.82
CA LEU A 106 9.09 4.17 -0.35
C LEU A 106 8.74 4.93 -1.64
N ARG A 107 8.62 6.24 -1.58
CA ARG A 107 8.24 7.08 -2.73
C ARG A 107 9.36 7.12 -3.76
N SER A 108 8.98 7.37 -5.02
CA SER A 108 9.98 7.64 -6.06
C SER A 108 10.71 8.96 -5.81
N PRO A 109 11.90 9.17 -6.40
CA PRO A 109 12.59 10.45 -6.30
C PRO A 109 11.74 11.65 -6.77
N GLU A 110 10.92 11.44 -7.80
CA GLU A 110 10.03 12.46 -8.34
C GLU A 110 8.91 12.81 -7.34
N GLU A 111 8.29 11.79 -6.70
CA GLU A 111 7.26 12.01 -5.67
C GLU A 111 7.85 12.77 -4.46
N VAL A 112 9.08 12.46 -4.07
CA VAL A 112 9.78 13.17 -2.98
C VAL A 112 10.07 14.62 -3.37
N ALA A 113 10.51 14.87 -4.60
CA ALA A 113 10.80 16.22 -5.09
C ALA A 113 9.52 17.07 -5.22
N GLU A 114 8.40 16.48 -5.65
CA GLU A 114 7.11 17.15 -5.75
C GLU A 114 6.49 17.47 -4.37
N SER A 115 6.76 16.65 -3.38
CA SER A 115 6.15 16.75 -2.04
C SER A 115 7.17 16.40 -0.96
N PRO A 116 8.15 17.27 -0.70
CA PRO A 116 9.17 17.04 0.32
C PRO A 116 8.57 17.00 1.73
N GLU A 117 9.18 16.21 2.60
CA GLU A 117 8.74 16.03 3.98
C GLU A 117 9.87 16.40 4.96
N ASP A 118 9.52 17.13 6.01
CA ASP A 118 10.42 17.41 7.12
C ASP A 118 10.37 16.27 8.14
N ILE A 119 11.20 15.26 7.92
CA ILE A 119 11.29 14.09 8.80
C ILE A 119 12.04 14.39 10.09
N ALA A 120 12.93 15.40 10.09
CA ALA A 120 13.70 15.77 11.27
C ALA A 120 12.81 16.13 12.47
N ARG A 121 11.61 16.66 12.23
CA ARG A 121 10.62 17.00 13.26
C ARG A 121 10.14 15.81 14.11
N PHE A 122 10.37 14.58 13.66
CA PHE A 122 10.02 13.36 14.40
C PHE A 122 11.19 12.77 15.19
N GLY A 123 12.40 13.33 15.08
CA GLY A 123 13.61 12.84 15.74
C GLY A 123 14.12 11.49 15.21
N ALA A 124 13.58 11.00 14.12
CA ALA A 124 13.90 9.71 13.53
C ALA A 124 14.97 9.83 12.43
N VAL A 125 15.72 8.75 12.19
CA VAL A 125 16.60 8.63 11.04
C VAL A 125 15.74 8.46 9.78
N TYR A 126 16.06 9.19 8.72
CA TYR A 126 15.40 9.06 7.42
C TYR A 126 16.14 8.11 6.50
N GLN A 127 15.43 7.16 5.93
CA GLN A 127 15.94 6.26 4.90
C GLN A 127 15.04 6.32 3.66
N HIS A 128 15.60 6.73 2.53
CA HIS A 128 14.91 6.67 1.25
C HIS A 128 15.13 5.32 0.59
N SER A 129 14.05 4.58 0.34
CA SER A 129 14.05 3.23 -0.23
C SER A 129 12.97 3.12 -1.31
N PRO A 130 13.18 3.70 -2.50
CA PRO A 130 12.16 3.85 -3.53
C PRO A 130 11.70 2.50 -4.08
N VAL A 131 10.44 2.15 -3.84
CA VAL A 131 9.80 0.94 -4.35
C VAL A 131 9.14 1.24 -5.70
N GLN A 132 9.57 0.54 -6.73
CA GLN A 132 8.94 0.61 -8.04
C GLN A 132 7.53 -0.01 -7.98
N ALA A 133 6.51 0.74 -8.42
CA ALA A 133 5.12 0.29 -8.38
C ALA A 133 4.63 -0.26 -9.74
N THR A 134 5.22 0.16 -10.85
CA THR A 134 4.84 -0.28 -12.19
C THR A 134 6.06 -0.31 -13.13
N ARG A 135 6.06 -1.24 -14.07
CA ARG A 135 7.08 -1.31 -15.14
C ARG A 135 6.68 -0.54 -16.38
N ASP A 136 5.38 -0.38 -16.60
CA ASP A 136 4.83 0.15 -17.86
C ASP A 136 3.75 1.18 -17.60
N SER A 137 4.20 2.43 -17.40
CA SER A 137 3.32 3.57 -17.22
C SER A 137 2.43 3.84 -18.44
N LEU A 138 2.92 3.54 -19.66
CA LEU A 138 2.13 3.70 -20.89
C LEU A 138 0.98 2.71 -20.94
N ARG A 139 1.24 1.44 -20.61
CA ARG A 139 0.19 0.41 -20.55
C ARG A 139 -0.87 0.75 -19.52
N GLN A 140 -0.44 1.25 -18.34
CA GLN A 140 -1.35 1.71 -17.30
C GLN A 140 -2.19 2.90 -17.79
N LEU A 141 -1.58 3.87 -18.43
CA LEU A 141 -2.29 5.03 -19.02
C LEU A 141 -3.27 4.59 -20.10
N GLN A 142 -2.89 3.69 -21.01
CA GLN A 142 -3.79 3.13 -22.02
C GLN A 142 -4.98 2.39 -21.40
N ALA A 143 -4.74 1.62 -20.32
CA ALA A 143 -5.81 0.95 -19.59
C ALA A 143 -6.77 1.96 -18.97
N ILE A 144 -6.26 3.00 -18.31
CA ILE A 144 -7.08 4.08 -17.74
C ILE A 144 -7.95 4.72 -18.83
N MET A 145 -7.41 4.96 -20.01
CA MET A 145 -8.11 5.65 -21.10
C MET A 145 -9.11 4.77 -21.84
N PHE A 146 -8.74 3.53 -22.15
CA PHE A 146 -9.46 2.71 -23.12
C PHE A 146 -10.03 1.40 -22.55
N ARG A 147 -9.45 0.87 -21.46
CA ARG A 147 -9.82 -0.43 -20.88
C ARG A 147 -9.80 -0.39 -19.34
N PRO A 148 -10.63 0.44 -18.70
CA PRO A 148 -10.61 0.56 -17.24
C PRO A 148 -10.92 -0.76 -16.53
N GLU A 149 -11.60 -1.70 -17.17
CA GLU A 149 -11.83 -3.06 -16.67
C GLU A 149 -10.55 -3.87 -16.47
N SER A 150 -9.48 -3.57 -17.20
CA SER A 150 -8.19 -4.26 -17.07
C SER A 150 -7.30 -3.71 -15.95
N LEU A 151 -7.70 -2.62 -15.28
CA LEU A 151 -6.88 -2.00 -14.22
C LEU A 151 -6.66 -2.93 -13.03
N SER A 152 -7.67 -3.71 -12.64
CA SER A 152 -7.54 -4.69 -11.56
C SER A 152 -6.50 -5.76 -11.91
N ASP A 153 -6.48 -6.25 -13.16
CA ASP A 153 -5.51 -7.24 -13.61
C ASP A 153 -4.09 -6.68 -13.68
N ILE A 154 -3.98 -5.41 -14.13
CA ILE A 154 -2.70 -4.69 -14.15
C ILE A 154 -2.16 -4.50 -12.73
N MET A 155 -3.02 -4.18 -11.76
CA MET A 155 -2.64 -4.08 -10.35
C MET A 155 -2.19 -5.43 -9.78
N ARG A 156 -2.92 -6.52 -10.07
CA ARG A 156 -2.54 -7.89 -9.65
C ARG A 156 -1.15 -8.27 -10.19
N ALA A 157 -0.91 -8.01 -11.47
CA ALA A 157 0.40 -8.22 -12.08
C ALA A 157 1.47 -7.33 -11.45
N SER A 158 1.15 -6.05 -11.17
CA SER A 158 2.06 -5.12 -10.51
C SER A 158 2.49 -5.62 -9.12
N TYR A 159 1.58 -6.14 -8.31
CA TYR A 159 1.92 -6.65 -6.97
C TYR A 159 2.88 -7.83 -7.03
N ASN A 160 2.65 -8.78 -7.93
CA ASN A 160 3.49 -9.97 -8.05
C ASN A 160 4.82 -9.69 -8.78
N ASP A 161 4.75 -9.12 -9.99
CA ASP A 161 5.89 -9.05 -10.89
C ASP A 161 6.78 -7.83 -10.64
N VAL A 162 6.21 -6.75 -10.12
CA VAL A 162 6.95 -5.51 -9.88
C VAL A 162 7.25 -5.33 -8.41
N MET A 163 6.21 -5.22 -7.57
CA MET A 163 6.42 -4.89 -6.16
C MET A 163 7.14 -6.01 -5.42
N LEU A 164 6.82 -7.28 -5.64
CA LEU A 164 7.51 -8.40 -5.02
C LEU A 164 8.82 -8.76 -5.74
N GLU A 165 8.75 -9.06 -7.04
CA GLU A 165 9.88 -9.68 -7.72
C GLU A 165 10.98 -8.67 -8.07
N SER A 166 10.61 -7.50 -8.62
CA SER A 166 11.61 -6.52 -9.01
C SER A 166 12.23 -5.77 -7.84
N ASN A 167 11.49 -5.65 -6.72
CA ASN A 167 11.96 -4.99 -5.51
C ASN A 167 12.38 -5.97 -4.41
N ALA A 168 12.56 -7.26 -4.70
CA ALA A 168 12.84 -8.27 -3.68
C ALA A 168 14.03 -7.89 -2.78
N GLY A 169 15.16 -7.50 -3.37
CA GLY A 169 16.35 -7.09 -2.60
C GLY A 169 16.09 -5.85 -1.73
N LEU A 170 15.25 -4.91 -2.20
CA LEU A 170 14.87 -3.72 -1.44
C LEU A 170 13.96 -4.08 -0.28
N ILE A 171 12.95 -4.95 -0.51
CA ILE A 171 12.11 -5.51 0.56
C ILE A 171 12.98 -6.18 1.61
N GLY A 172 13.93 -7.02 1.16
CA GLY A 172 14.91 -7.65 2.05
C GLY A 172 15.72 -6.65 2.86
N GLY A 173 16.20 -5.57 2.24
CA GLY A 173 16.91 -4.49 2.93
C GLY A 173 16.06 -3.81 4.02
N ILE A 174 14.80 -3.51 3.73
CA ILE A 174 13.86 -2.91 4.70
C ILE A 174 13.60 -3.87 5.88
N LEU A 175 13.33 -5.15 5.60
CA LEU A 175 13.09 -6.13 6.66
C LEU A 175 14.36 -6.42 7.48
N ARG A 176 15.53 -6.34 6.89
CA ARG A 176 16.81 -6.41 7.60
C ARG A 176 16.95 -5.28 8.62
N GLN A 177 16.54 -4.05 8.28
CA GLN A 177 16.51 -2.96 9.27
C GLN A 177 15.64 -3.29 10.47
N MET A 178 14.48 -3.93 10.26
CA MET A 178 13.58 -4.34 11.34
C MET A 178 14.12 -5.53 12.16
N SER A 179 15.08 -6.31 11.64
CA SER A 179 15.73 -7.37 12.38
C SER A 179 16.73 -6.84 13.42
N ASP A 180 17.13 -5.57 13.32
CA ASP A 180 17.90 -4.88 14.33
C ASP A 180 16.95 -4.11 15.25
N SER A 181 16.89 -4.49 16.52
CA SER A 181 16.03 -3.85 17.52
C SER A 181 16.36 -2.36 17.75
N ALA A 182 17.58 -1.92 17.41
CA ALA A 182 17.99 -0.53 17.50
C ALA A 182 17.26 0.39 16.49
N ASN A 183 16.70 -0.18 15.41
CA ASN A 183 15.93 0.54 14.41
C ASN A 183 14.43 0.59 14.73
N LEU A 184 13.99 0.05 15.86
CA LEU A 184 12.58 0.01 16.25
C LEU A 184 12.30 1.00 17.40
N PRO A 185 11.15 1.67 17.42
CA PRO A 185 10.04 1.57 16.47
C PRO A 185 10.34 2.14 15.09
N MET A 186 9.85 1.48 14.04
CA MET A 186 10.04 1.88 12.65
C MET A 186 8.71 2.21 11.96
N LEU A 187 8.73 3.23 11.10
CA LEU A 187 7.60 3.57 10.24
C LEU A 187 8.00 3.41 8.78
N ILE A 188 7.15 2.77 7.97
CA ILE A 188 7.27 2.79 6.52
C ILE A 188 6.11 3.57 5.90
N HIS A 189 6.39 4.33 4.86
CA HIS A 189 5.34 5.06 4.15
C HIS A 189 5.61 5.17 2.65
N CYS A 190 4.55 5.45 1.91
CA CYS A 190 4.60 5.93 0.53
C CYS A 190 3.62 7.09 0.39
N THR A 191 3.17 7.43 -0.80
CA THR A 191 2.20 8.53 -0.99
C THR A 191 0.85 8.24 -0.35
N ALA A 192 0.22 7.08 -0.65
CA ALA A 192 -1.08 6.69 -0.10
C ALA A 192 -0.99 5.76 1.13
N GLY A 193 0.18 5.19 1.43
CA GLY A 193 0.32 4.16 2.46
C GLY A 193 -0.42 2.85 2.14
N LYS A 194 -0.85 2.67 0.89
CA LYS A 194 -1.71 1.58 0.45
C LYS A 194 -0.90 0.46 -0.21
N ASP A 195 -0.48 0.64 -1.46
CA ASP A 195 0.04 -0.45 -2.30
C ASP A 195 1.47 -0.86 -1.92
N ARG A 196 2.46 -0.01 -2.13
CA ARG A 196 3.88 -0.28 -1.80
C ARG A 196 4.07 -0.65 -0.33
N THR A 197 3.52 0.19 0.53
CA THR A 197 3.50 -0.01 1.99
C THR A 197 2.74 -1.27 2.37
N GLY A 198 1.62 -1.55 1.70
CA GLY A 198 0.78 -2.73 1.94
C GLY A 198 1.47 -4.03 1.60
N VAL A 199 2.20 -4.10 0.48
CA VAL A 199 2.95 -5.29 0.07
C VAL A 199 4.06 -5.60 1.09
N ILE A 200 4.83 -4.60 1.53
CA ILE A 200 5.89 -4.82 2.53
C ILE A 200 5.29 -5.26 3.87
N ALA A 201 4.22 -4.59 4.32
CA ALA A 201 3.52 -4.98 5.55
C ALA A 201 2.96 -6.41 5.46
N ALA A 202 2.39 -6.81 4.31
CA ALA A 202 1.87 -8.16 4.10
C ALA A 202 2.97 -9.23 4.15
N VAL A 203 4.10 -8.98 3.49
CA VAL A 203 5.27 -9.88 3.55
C VAL A 203 5.80 -10.01 4.98
N LEU A 204 5.91 -8.89 5.70
CA LEU A 204 6.32 -8.91 7.11
C LEU A 204 5.33 -9.71 7.96
N LEU A 205 4.04 -9.39 7.93
CA LEU A 205 3.01 -10.07 8.72
C LEU A 205 2.97 -11.58 8.43
N ALA A 206 3.08 -11.96 7.14
CA ALA A 206 3.15 -13.36 6.75
C ALA A 206 4.43 -14.05 7.29
N THR A 207 5.57 -13.35 7.35
CA THR A 207 6.82 -13.84 7.97
C THR A 207 6.66 -14.05 9.48
N LEU A 208 5.85 -13.20 10.12
CA LEU A 208 5.54 -13.32 11.55
C LEU A 208 4.48 -14.41 11.83
N GLY A 209 3.94 -15.07 10.82
CA GLY A 209 2.94 -16.13 10.97
C GLY A 209 1.51 -15.64 11.15
N VAL A 210 1.20 -14.40 10.79
CA VAL A 210 -0.17 -13.86 10.77
C VAL A 210 -0.97 -14.53 9.64
N PRO A 211 -2.22 -15.00 9.88
CA PRO A 211 -3.07 -15.59 8.87
C PRO A 211 -3.39 -14.66 7.69
N ASP A 212 -3.53 -15.20 6.49
CA ASP A 212 -3.73 -14.41 5.26
C ASP A 212 -5.01 -13.57 5.30
N GLU A 213 -6.07 -14.06 5.92
CA GLU A 213 -7.32 -13.32 6.09
C GLU A 213 -7.15 -12.10 6.99
N VAL A 214 -6.28 -12.17 8.00
CA VAL A 214 -5.95 -11.05 8.89
C VAL A 214 -5.11 -10.01 8.14
N ILE A 215 -4.15 -10.48 7.33
CA ILE A 215 -3.32 -9.62 6.47
C ILE A 215 -4.19 -8.89 5.43
N ALA A 216 -5.12 -9.61 4.80
CA ALA A 216 -6.07 -9.03 3.85
C ALA A 216 -6.97 -7.98 4.53
N ALA A 217 -7.41 -8.24 5.76
CA ALA A 217 -8.21 -7.30 6.53
C ALA A 217 -7.40 -6.04 6.92
N ASP A 218 -6.13 -6.17 7.35
CA ASP A 218 -5.27 -5.00 7.57
C ASP A 218 -5.15 -4.17 6.29
N TYR A 219 -4.87 -4.81 5.15
CA TYR A 219 -4.77 -4.08 3.89
C TYR A 219 -6.05 -3.34 3.55
N ALA A 220 -7.21 -3.98 3.72
CA ALA A 220 -8.53 -3.42 3.43
C ALA A 220 -8.90 -2.23 4.33
N LEU A 221 -8.29 -2.07 5.52
CA LEU A 221 -8.45 -0.87 6.36
C LEU A 221 -8.05 0.43 5.63
N SER A 222 -7.23 0.34 4.59
CA SER A 222 -6.90 1.50 3.75
C SER A 222 -8.14 2.10 3.07
N ASN A 223 -9.24 1.36 2.93
CA ASN A 223 -10.51 1.87 2.38
C ASN A 223 -11.20 2.90 3.30
N LEU A 224 -10.85 2.95 4.59
CA LEU A 224 -11.30 4.02 5.50
C LEU A 224 -10.84 5.41 5.01
N PHE A 225 -9.75 5.45 4.26
CA PHE A 225 -9.17 6.67 3.69
C PHE A 225 -9.56 6.90 2.22
N TYR A 226 -10.46 6.08 1.66
CA TYR A 226 -10.89 6.15 0.26
C TYR A 226 -11.29 7.56 -0.18
N HIS A 227 -12.06 8.30 0.65
CA HIS A 227 -12.48 9.65 0.32
C HIS A 227 -11.30 10.63 0.19
N ARG A 228 -10.26 10.50 1.02
CA ARG A 228 -9.03 11.29 0.92
C ARG A 228 -8.27 10.94 -0.36
N PHE A 229 -8.13 9.67 -0.69
CA PHE A 229 -7.51 9.23 -1.95
C PHE A 229 -8.27 9.78 -3.17
N ARG A 230 -9.60 9.78 -3.10
CA ARG A 230 -10.46 10.33 -4.16
C ARG A 230 -10.23 11.84 -4.35
N VAL A 231 -10.07 12.59 -3.29
CA VAL A 231 -9.77 14.03 -3.35
C VAL A 231 -8.39 14.25 -3.97
N TYR A 232 -7.36 13.54 -3.51
CA TYR A 232 -5.99 13.64 -4.02
C TYR A 232 -5.91 13.30 -5.51
N VAL A 233 -6.46 12.17 -5.93
CA VAL A 233 -6.54 11.77 -7.35
C VAL A 233 -7.35 12.78 -8.16
N GLY A 234 -8.42 13.35 -7.58
CA GLY A 234 -9.23 14.39 -8.21
C GLY A 234 -8.46 15.66 -8.53
N VAL A 235 -7.54 16.06 -7.67
CA VAL A 235 -6.66 17.24 -7.91
C VAL A 235 -5.72 16.96 -9.09
N ILE A 236 -5.12 15.77 -9.14
CA ILE A 236 -4.24 15.36 -10.26
C ILE A 236 -5.05 15.31 -11.57
N LEU A 237 -6.25 14.72 -11.55
CA LEU A 237 -7.11 14.62 -12.73
C LEU A 237 -7.58 15.97 -13.27
N LYS A 238 -7.68 17.01 -12.44
CA LYS A 238 -8.01 18.36 -12.94
C LYS A 238 -7.02 18.82 -14.01
N LYS A 239 -5.74 18.48 -13.87
CA LYS A 239 -4.66 18.82 -14.83
C LYS A 239 -4.83 18.13 -16.20
N VAL A 240 -5.47 16.96 -16.23
CA VAL A 240 -5.64 16.12 -17.43
C VAL A 240 -7.11 15.88 -17.81
N ARG A 241 -8.02 16.69 -17.24
CA ARG A 241 -9.48 16.56 -17.48
C ARG A 241 -9.89 16.68 -18.95
N TRP A 242 -9.10 17.40 -19.73
CA TRP A 242 -9.30 17.53 -21.18
C TRP A 242 -9.16 16.19 -21.93
N LEU A 243 -8.43 15.19 -21.36
CA LEU A 243 -8.35 13.84 -21.89
C LEU A 243 -9.63 13.00 -21.68
N GLY A 244 -10.66 13.57 -21.03
CA GLY A 244 -11.92 12.87 -20.80
C GLY A 244 -11.88 11.82 -19.68
N LEU A 245 -10.78 11.76 -18.92
CA LEU A 245 -10.64 10.84 -17.77
C LEU A 245 -11.60 11.23 -16.65
N SER A 246 -12.28 10.24 -16.08
CA SER A 246 -13.15 10.44 -14.92
C SER A 246 -12.55 9.79 -13.67
N LEU A 247 -12.79 10.37 -12.51
CA LEU A 247 -12.45 9.76 -11.21
C LEU A 247 -12.99 8.34 -11.07
N ASP A 248 -14.16 8.12 -11.64
CA ASP A 248 -14.83 6.84 -11.57
C ASP A 248 -14.09 5.73 -12.34
N ALA A 249 -13.41 6.09 -13.44
CA ALA A 249 -12.56 5.13 -14.17
C ALA A 249 -11.34 4.67 -13.36
N LEU A 250 -10.90 5.48 -12.40
CA LEU A 250 -9.75 5.21 -11.53
C LEU A 250 -10.13 4.52 -10.22
N HIS A 251 -11.42 4.25 -10.01
CA HIS A 251 -11.91 3.60 -8.79
C HIS A 251 -11.13 2.32 -8.42
N PRO A 252 -10.83 1.38 -9.35
CA PRO A 252 -10.03 0.20 -9.03
C PRO A 252 -8.66 0.51 -8.44
N LEU A 253 -8.03 1.64 -8.83
CA LEU A 253 -6.73 2.06 -8.29
C LEU A 253 -6.83 2.63 -6.87
N MET A 254 -8.00 3.10 -6.46
CA MET A 254 -8.21 3.72 -5.15
C MET A 254 -8.65 2.72 -4.07
N ILE A 255 -9.22 1.58 -4.46
CA ILE A 255 -9.66 0.55 -3.54
C ILE A 255 -8.49 -0.33 -3.07
N ALA A 256 -8.51 -0.69 -1.80
CA ALA A 256 -7.67 -1.74 -1.21
C ALA A 256 -8.47 -3.04 -1.18
N ASP A 257 -8.32 -3.86 -2.22
CA ASP A 257 -8.97 -5.16 -2.33
C ASP A 257 -8.14 -6.22 -1.57
N GLY A 258 -8.61 -6.64 -0.40
CA GLY A 258 -7.96 -7.68 0.42
C GLY A 258 -7.75 -8.98 -0.33
N GLY A 259 -8.65 -9.32 -1.28
CA GLY A 259 -8.50 -10.50 -2.13
C GLY A 259 -7.26 -10.46 -3.02
N MET A 260 -6.87 -9.29 -3.52
CA MET A 260 -5.61 -9.14 -4.27
C MET A 260 -4.39 -9.43 -3.40
N MET A 261 -4.43 -9.02 -2.12
CA MET A 261 -3.32 -9.27 -1.19
C MET A 261 -3.20 -10.76 -0.86
N SER A 262 -4.33 -11.43 -0.59
CA SER A 262 -4.35 -12.88 -0.38
C SER A 262 -3.84 -13.64 -1.60
N GLU A 263 -4.28 -13.26 -2.82
CA GLU A 263 -3.82 -13.87 -4.07
C GLU A 263 -2.31 -13.70 -4.27
N MET A 264 -1.77 -12.52 -3.92
CA MET A 264 -0.33 -12.26 -3.97
C MET A 264 0.45 -13.22 -3.05
N LEU A 265 0.00 -13.41 -1.81
CA LEU A 265 0.64 -14.32 -0.85
C LEU A 265 0.55 -15.78 -1.30
N VAL A 266 -0.60 -16.20 -1.86
CA VAL A 266 -0.76 -17.53 -2.44
C VAL A 266 0.23 -17.76 -3.59
N LYS A 267 0.34 -16.82 -4.52
CA LYS A 267 1.30 -16.90 -5.64
C LYS A 267 2.75 -16.92 -5.17
N LEU A 268 3.08 -16.11 -4.16
CA LEU A 268 4.40 -16.11 -3.56
C LEU A 268 4.77 -17.50 -3.02
N ARG A 269 3.87 -18.11 -2.24
CA ARG A 269 4.08 -19.46 -1.70
C ARG A 269 4.10 -20.54 -2.80
N ALA A 270 3.25 -20.43 -3.80
CA ALA A 270 3.27 -21.34 -4.94
C ALA A 270 4.62 -21.35 -5.67
N LYS A 271 5.28 -20.18 -5.74
CA LYS A 271 6.57 -20.02 -6.41
C LYS A 271 7.78 -20.42 -5.54
N TYR A 272 7.77 -20.08 -4.26
CA TYR A 272 8.91 -20.23 -3.36
C TYR A 272 8.72 -21.28 -2.26
N GLY A 273 7.55 -21.87 -2.16
CA GLY A 273 7.16 -22.78 -1.08
C GLY A 273 6.69 -22.06 0.17
N THR A 274 7.50 -21.14 0.71
CA THR A 274 7.18 -20.34 1.90
C THR A 274 7.57 -18.89 1.72
N VAL A 275 7.03 -18.00 2.56
CA VAL A 275 7.46 -16.60 2.62
C VAL A 275 8.91 -16.50 3.09
N GLU A 276 9.33 -17.34 4.03
CA GLU A 276 10.71 -17.41 4.51
C GLU A 276 11.68 -17.82 3.40
N ALA A 277 11.28 -18.80 2.55
CA ALA A 277 12.09 -19.19 1.40
C ALA A 277 12.23 -18.03 0.39
N TYR A 278 11.17 -17.27 0.13
CA TYR A 278 11.27 -16.05 -0.66
C TYR A 278 12.26 -15.05 -0.05
N LEU A 279 12.16 -14.80 1.26
CA LEU A 279 13.07 -13.85 1.94
C LEU A 279 14.52 -14.28 1.86
N THR A 280 14.79 -15.57 2.03
CA THR A 280 16.19 -16.08 2.07
C THR A 280 16.78 -16.29 0.70
N THR A 281 16.00 -16.76 -0.28
CA THR A 281 16.53 -17.10 -1.61
C THR A 281 16.45 -15.96 -2.61
N ARG A 282 15.46 -15.05 -2.46
CA ARG A 282 15.20 -13.98 -3.42
C ARG A 282 15.42 -12.58 -2.87
N ALA A 283 15.01 -12.33 -1.61
CA ALA A 283 15.13 -11.01 -0.98
C ALA A 283 16.47 -10.81 -0.25
N GLY A 284 17.24 -11.87 -0.05
CA GLY A 284 18.63 -11.81 0.45
C GLY A 284 18.75 -11.65 1.96
N LEU A 285 17.73 -12.05 2.74
CA LEU A 285 17.84 -12.17 4.19
C LEU A 285 18.53 -13.49 4.54
N THR A 286 19.23 -13.48 5.67
CA THR A 286 19.71 -14.71 6.30
C THR A 286 18.63 -15.33 7.20
N PRO A 287 18.65 -16.65 7.45
CA PRO A 287 17.75 -17.26 8.41
C PRO A 287 17.83 -16.64 9.82
N VAL A 288 19.01 -16.16 10.22
CA VAL A 288 19.23 -15.46 11.51
C VAL A 288 18.47 -14.13 11.52
N GLU A 289 18.49 -13.36 10.45
CA GLU A 289 17.73 -12.10 10.35
C GLU A 289 16.22 -12.35 10.39
N VAL A 290 15.72 -13.42 9.75
CA VAL A 290 14.30 -13.81 9.84
C VAL A 290 13.93 -14.22 11.26
N ALA A 291 14.80 -14.95 11.98
CA ALA A 291 14.55 -15.29 13.38
C ALA A 291 14.48 -14.03 14.26
N ARG A 292 15.42 -13.09 14.09
CA ARG A 292 15.43 -11.81 14.80
C ARG A 292 14.18 -10.96 14.53
N LEU A 293 13.64 -10.97 13.32
CA LEU A 293 12.36 -10.30 13.04
C LEU A 293 11.25 -10.83 13.95
N ARG A 294 11.16 -12.16 14.11
CA ARG A 294 10.17 -12.79 14.99
C ARG A 294 10.43 -12.44 16.46
N GLU A 295 11.67 -12.48 16.93
CA GLU A 295 12.03 -12.10 18.30
C GLU A 295 11.67 -10.64 18.62
N ASN A 296 11.94 -9.72 17.69
CA ASN A 296 11.70 -8.29 17.89
C ASN A 296 10.22 -7.92 17.82
N LEU A 297 9.43 -8.63 17.01
CA LEU A 297 8.09 -8.20 16.59
C LEU A 297 6.96 -9.12 17.08
N ILE A 298 7.26 -10.24 17.73
CA ILE A 298 6.24 -11.14 18.31
C ILE A 298 6.34 -11.10 19.83
N GLU A 299 5.18 -11.23 20.48
CA GLU A 299 5.06 -11.37 21.93
C GLU A 299 4.02 -12.44 22.29
N ASP A 300 4.17 -13.03 23.47
CA ASP A 300 3.19 -13.95 24.03
C ASP A 300 1.91 -13.20 24.41
N VAL A 301 0.76 -13.88 24.26
CA VAL A 301 -0.53 -13.35 24.73
C VAL A 301 -0.60 -13.60 26.22
N SER A 302 -0.40 -12.54 27.00
CA SER A 302 -0.56 -12.56 28.47
C SER A 302 -2.03 -12.46 28.85
#